data_ec3d0e3c646a3d130a448437ab9c59cb
#
_entry.id   ec3d0e3c646a3d130a448437ab9c59cb
#
_cell.length_a   1.000
_cell.length_b   1.000
_cell.length_c   1.000
_cell.angle_alpha   90.00
_cell.angle_beta   90.00
_cell.angle_gamma   90.00
#
_symmetry.space_group_name_H-M   'P 1'
#
loop_
_entity.id
_entity.type
_entity.pdbx_description
1 polymer ?
#
loop_
_entity_poly.entity_id
_entity_poly.type
_entity_poly.pdbx_seq_one_letter_code
_entity_poly.pdbx_strand_id
1 'polypeptide(L)'
;MRINGQLTMGENIADLAGLQVAYDAYHASLKGKPAPVVGGMTGDQRFFLAFAQSWQDKSRDDSLKQQMVSDPHSPSNFRVIGPTRNVDAWYAAFGVKPGDKFYLPPEKRSRIW
;
A
#
# COMPACT_ATOMS: atom_id res chain seq x y z
N MET A 1 6.62 20.31 4.51
CA MET A 1 7.28 19.87 3.25
C MET A 1 6.37 18.87 2.55
N ARG A 2 6.26 18.94 1.23
CA ARG A 2 5.41 18.04 0.45
C ARG A 2 6.28 17.10 -0.39
N ILE A 3 5.76 15.89 -0.66
CA ILE A 3 6.39 14.95 -1.60
C ILE A 3 6.39 15.56 -3.01
N ASN A 4 7.53 15.46 -3.70
CA ASN A 4 7.63 15.82 -5.11
C ASN A 4 7.07 14.65 -5.96
N GLY A 5 5.83 14.77 -6.40
CA GLY A 5 5.14 13.73 -7.17
C GLY A 5 5.79 13.43 -8.52
N GLN A 6 6.44 14.41 -9.16
CA GLN A 6 7.16 14.15 -10.41
C GLN A 6 8.39 13.28 -10.17
N LEU A 7 9.13 13.55 -9.10
CA LEU A 7 10.31 12.78 -8.73
C LEU A 7 9.97 11.34 -8.33
N THR A 8 8.88 11.15 -7.58
CA THR A 8 8.54 9.85 -6.96
C THR A 8 7.57 9.00 -7.77
N MET A 9 7.01 9.51 -8.87
CA MET A 9 5.94 8.85 -9.62
C MET A 9 6.32 7.44 -10.11
N GLY A 10 7.50 7.27 -10.68
CA GLY A 10 7.95 5.98 -11.21
C GLY A 10 8.00 4.90 -10.13
N GLU A 11 8.59 5.22 -9.00
CA GLU A 11 8.71 4.29 -7.87
C GLU A 11 7.35 4.04 -7.20
N ASN A 12 6.48 5.05 -7.12
CA ASN A 12 5.12 4.88 -6.61
C ASN A 12 4.28 3.96 -7.50
N ILE A 13 4.40 4.06 -8.82
CA ILE A 13 3.76 3.15 -9.77
C ILE A 13 4.29 1.72 -9.60
N ALA A 14 5.61 1.57 -9.45
CA ALA A 14 6.23 0.26 -9.22
C ALA A 14 5.73 -0.38 -7.91
N ASP A 15 5.60 0.39 -6.84
CA ASP A 15 5.06 -0.09 -5.57
C ASP A 15 3.60 -0.56 -5.71
N LEU A 16 2.76 0.20 -6.42
CA LEU A 16 1.37 -0.20 -6.66
C LEU A 16 1.28 -1.47 -7.50
N ALA A 17 2.04 -1.55 -8.59
CA ALA A 17 2.09 -2.73 -9.45
C ALA A 17 2.58 -3.96 -8.68
N GLY A 18 3.64 -3.82 -7.91
CA GLY A 18 4.20 -4.90 -7.09
C GLY A 18 3.23 -5.40 -6.03
N LEU A 19 2.51 -4.50 -5.36
CA LEU A 19 1.48 -4.87 -4.38
C LEU A 19 0.34 -5.65 -5.04
N GLN A 20 -0.14 -5.21 -6.19
CA GLN A 20 -1.22 -5.88 -6.92
C GLN A 20 -0.80 -7.27 -7.40
N VAL A 21 0.38 -7.40 -7.98
CA VAL A 21 0.92 -8.70 -8.41
C VAL A 21 1.09 -9.65 -7.21
N ALA A 22 1.62 -9.16 -6.10
CA ALA A 22 1.78 -9.97 -4.89
C ALA A 22 0.43 -10.44 -4.32
N TYR A 23 -0.58 -9.57 -4.34
CA TYR A 23 -1.94 -9.93 -3.92
C TYR A 23 -2.53 -11.01 -4.81
N ASP A 24 -2.43 -10.86 -6.13
CA ASP A 24 -2.93 -11.84 -7.10
C ASP A 24 -2.20 -13.18 -6.96
N ALA A 25 -0.87 -13.15 -6.79
CA ALA A 25 -0.07 -14.35 -6.56
C ALA A 25 -0.45 -15.06 -5.25
N TYR A 26 -0.71 -14.31 -4.18
CA TYR A 26 -1.19 -14.85 -2.91
C TYR A 26 -2.52 -15.60 -3.10
N HIS A 27 -3.49 -14.97 -3.78
CA HIS A 27 -4.77 -15.61 -4.06
C HIS A 27 -4.62 -16.83 -4.97
N ALA A 28 -3.77 -16.77 -5.99
CA ALA A 28 -3.48 -17.93 -6.85
C ALA A 28 -2.90 -19.10 -6.04
N SER A 29 -2.05 -18.82 -5.03
CA SER A 29 -1.46 -19.86 -4.18
C SER A 29 -2.49 -20.61 -3.33
N LEU A 30 -3.64 -20.01 -3.06
CA LEU A 30 -4.74 -20.64 -2.31
C LEU A 30 -5.48 -21.71 -3.12
N LYS A 31 -5.32 -21.73 -4.44
CA LYS A 31 -5.96 -22.73 -5.34
C LYS A 31 -7.48 -22.84 -5.15
N GLY A 32 -8.14 -21.67 -5.01
CA GLY A 32 -9.58 -21.58 -4.79
C GLY A 32 -10.05 -21.92 -3.37
N LYS A 33 -9.13 -22.23 -2.45
CA LYS A 33 -9.48 -22.50 -1.05
C LYS A 33 -9.41 -21.20 -0.24
N PRO A 34 -10.30 -21.04 0.77
CA PRO A 34 -10.23 -19.89 1.68
C PRO A 34 -8.95 -19.96 2.52
N ALA A 35 -8.31 -18.80 2.75
CA ALA A 35 -7.22 -18.70 3.69
C ALA A 35 -7.76 -18.87 5.13
N PRO A 36 -6.99 -19.49 6.05
CA PRO A 36 -7.39 -19.60 7.43
C PRO A 36 -7.47 -18.23 8.10
N VAL A 37 -8.42 -18.07 9.03
CA VAL A 37 -8.47 -16.94 9.94
C VAL A 37 -7.48 -17.21 11.07
N VAL A 38 -6.55 -16.30 11.33
CA VAL A 38 -5.53 -16.42 12.37
C VAL A 38 -5.54 -15.17 13.25
N GLY A 39 -5.65 -15.35 14.56
CA GLY A 39 -5.71 -14.22 15.50
C GLY A 39 -6.89 -13.28 15.24
N GLY A 40 -8.03 -13.79 14.76
CA GLY A 40 -9.20 -12.99 14.40
C GLY A 40 -9.05 -12.22 13.09
N MET A 41 -7.96 -12.41 12.34
CA MET A 41 -7.70 -11.71 11.07
C MET A 41 -7.86 -12.65 9.87
N THR A 42 -8.53 -12.16 8.83
CA THR A 42 -8.62 -12.86 7.54
C THR A 42 -7.26 -12.92 6.84
N GLY A 43 -7.15 -13.78 5.85
CA GLY A 43 -5.92 -13.85 5.03
C GLY A 43 -5.59 -12.52 4.35
N ASP A 44 -6.59 -11.83 3.80
CA ASP A 44 -6.40 -10.52 3.17
C ASP A 44 -5.96 -9.45 4.16
N GLN A 45 -6.56 -9.41 5.35
CA GLN A 45 -6.12 -8.49 6.40
C GLN A 45 -4.65 -8.74 6.79
N ARG A 46 -4.26 -10.00 6.95
CA ARG A 46 -2.86 -10.35 7.25
C ARG A 46 -1.91 -10.01 6.12
N PHE A 47 -2.34 -10.17 4.86
CA PHE A 47 -1.54 -9.79 3.69
C PHE A 47 -1.19 -8.29 3.72
N PHE A 48 -2.19 -7.43 3.87
CA PHE A 48 -1.94 -5.98 3.91
C PHE A 48 -1.19 -5.53 5.16
N LEU A 49 -1.44 -6.18 6.30
CA LEU A 49 -0.69 -5.90 7.53
C LEU A 49 0.79 -6.27 7.37
N ALA A 50 1.09 -7.43 6.81
CA ALA A 50 2.47 -7.86 6.54
C ALA A 50 3.18 -6.90 5.58
N PHE A 51 2.50 -6.45 4.53
CA PHE A 51 3.01 -5.42 3.63
C PHE A 51 3.35 -4.13 4.40
N ALA A 52 2.43 -3.64 5.25
CA ALA A 52 2.65 -2.44 6.04
C ALA A 52 3.82 -2.62 7.03
N GLN A 53 3.92 -3.77 7.67
CA GLN A 53 5.01 -4.07 8.61
C GLN A 53 6.38 -4.11 7.93
N SER A 54 6.47 -4.50 6.67
CA SER A 54 7.73 -4.51 5.91
C SER A 54 8.30 -3.10 5.72
N TRP A 55 7.47 -2.07 5.85
CA TRP A 55 7.86 -0.66 5.74
C TRP A 55 8.02 0.04 7.08
N GLN A 56 7.99 -0.68 8.19
CA GLN A 56 8.23 -0.08 9.51
C GLN A 56 9.63 0.50 9.57
N ASP A 57 9.69 1.81 9.82
CA ASP A 57 10.92 2.58 9.77
C ASP A 57 10.83 3.76 10.75
N LYS A 58 11.99 4.20 11.24
CA LYS A 58 12.12 5.41 12.04
C LYS A 58 13.38 6.18 11.61
N SER A 59 13.19 7.21 10.84
CA SER A 59 14.26 8.08 10.36
C SER A 59 14.39 9.35 11.19
N ARG A 60 15.59 9.94 11.24
CA ARG A 60 15.79 11.28 11.78
C ARG A 60 15.17 12.31 10.84
N ASP A 61 14.67 13.41 11.39
CA ASP A 61 14.00 14.47 10.62
C ASP A 61 14.87 15.03 9.50
N ASP A 62 16.16 15.21 9.75
CA ASP A 62 17.07 15.73 8.72
C ASP A 62 17.31 14.75 7.59
N SER A 63 17.40 13.45 7.89
CA SER A 63 17.49 12.40 6.88
C SER A 63 16.21 12.34 6.04
N LEU A 64 15.05 12.48 6.66
CA LEU A 64 13.77 12.51 5.98
C LEU A 64 13.65 13.72 5.04
N LYS A 65 14.05 14.90 5.50
CA LYS A 65 14.09 16.12 4.67
C LYS A 65 15.00 15.94 3.45
N GLN A 66 16.18 15.38 3.66
CA GLN A 66 17.13 15.08 2.57
C GLN A 66 16.51 14.11 1.55
N GLN A 67 15.88 13.03 2.01
CA GLN A 67 15.19 12.08 1.16
C GLN A 67 14.12 12.77 0.31
N MET A 68 13.29 13.62 0.89
CA MET A 68 12.22 14.31 0.18
C MET A 68 12.70 15.24 -0.93
N VAL A 69 13.93 15.71 -0.85
CA VAL A 69 14.52 16.63 -1.85
C VAL A 69 15.13 15.88 -3.04
N SER A 70 15.78 14.74 -2.80
CA SER A 70 16.67 14.12 -3.80
C SER A 70 16.37 12.65 -4.11
N ASP A 71 15.66 11.94 -3.26
CA ASP A 71 15.40 10.52 -3.43
C ASP A 71 14.13 10.30 -4.27
N PRO A 72 14.16 9.45 -5.32
CA PRO A 72 12.96 9.13 -6.10
C PRO A 72 11.93 8.28 -5.35
N HIS A 73 12.28 7.77 -4.16
CA HIS A 73 11.37 6.99 -3.33
C HIS A 73 10.63 7.88 -2.33
N SER A 74 9.33 7.66 -2.20
CA SER A 74 8.54 8.29 -1.15
C SER A 74 8.96 7.77 0.23
N PRO A 75 8.76 8.56 1.31
CA PRO A 75 8.94 8.06 2.68
C PRO A 75 8.10 6.81 2.96
N SER A 76 8.57 5.95 3.88
CA SER A 76 8.02 4.62 4.13
C SER A 76 6.52 4.60 4.42
N ASN A 77 6.00 5.56 5.18
CA ASN A 77 4.56 5.64 5.46
C ASN A 77 3.73 5.89 4.19
N PHE A 78 4.23 6.67 3.23
CA PHE A 78 3.56 6.91 1.95
C PHE A 78 3.67 5.71 1.02
N ARG A 79 4.72 4.90 1.15
CA ARG A 79 4.88 3.65 0.39
C ARG A 79 3.90 2.56 0.85
N VAL A 80 3.31 2.71 2.02
CA VAL A 80 2.17 1.90 2.49
C VAL A 80 0.85 2.50 2.05
N ILE A 81 0.59 3.75 2.44
CA ILE A 81 -0.71 4.42 2.26
C ILE A 81 -1.00 4.65 0.78
N GLY A 82 -0.03 5.08 0.00
CA GLY A 82 -0.18 5.37 -1.42
C GLY A 82 -0.68 4.16 -2.21
N PRO A 83 0.04 3.04 -2.25
CA PRO A 83 -0.39 1.85 -2.95
C PRO A 83 -1.70 1.26 -2.41
N THR A 84 -1.84 1.08 -1.11
CA THR A 84 -3.01 0.39 -0.53
C THR A 84 -4.32 1.09 -0.84
N ARG A 85 -4.37 2.40 -0.80
CA ARG A 85 -5.61 3.15 -1.10
C ARG A 85 -6.02 3.13 -2.58
N ASN A 86 -5.22 2.56 -3.46
CA ASN A 86 -5.56 2.30 -4.86
C ASN A 86 -6.00 0.85 -5.12
N VAL A 87 -5.93 -0.04 -4.14
CA VAL A 87 -6.27 -1.46 -4.26
C VAL A 87 -7.64 -1.73 -3.66
N ASP A 88 -8.62 -2.11 -4.48
CA ASP A 88 -10.00 -2.34 -4.04
C ASP A 88 -10.10 -3.39 -2.92
N ALA A 89 -9.26 -4.42 -2.98
CA ALA A 89 -9.22 -5.49 -1.98
C ALA A 89 -8.89 -4.99 -0.56
N TRP A 90 -8.11 -3.92 -0.42
CA TRP A 90 -7.84 -3.32 0.87
C TRP A 90 -9.12 -2.74 1.51
N TYR A 91 -9.96 -2.08 0.72
CA TYR A 91 -11.25 -1.56 1.19
C TYR A 91 -12.16 -2.67 1.67
N ALA A 92 -12.25 -3.77 0.91
CA ALA A 92 -13.04 -4.93 1.29
C ALA A 92 -12.50 -5.61 2.55
N ALA A 93 -11.17 -5.75 2.67
CA ALA A 93 -10.53 -6.42 3.80
C ALA A 93 -10.78 -5.71 5.14
N PHE A 94 -10.80 -4.38 5.15
CA PHE A 94 -10.90 -3.57 6.38
C PHE A 94 -12.21 -2.78 6.51
N GLY A 95 -13.15 -2.95 5.57
CA GLY A 95 -14.41 -2.22 5.59
C GLY A 95 -14.24 -0.71 5.47
N VAL A 96 -13.25 -0.26 4.71
CA VAL A 96 -12.96 1.17 4.51
C VAL A 96 -14.07 1.80 3.66
N LYS A 97 -14.61 2.90 4.11
CA LYS A 97 -15.80 3.54 3.55
C LYS A 97 -15.63 5.07 3.42
N PRO A 98 -16.50 5.73 2.65
CA PRO A 98 -16.52 7.20 2.58
C PRO A 98 -16.55 7.83 3.98
N GLY A 99 -15.70 8.83 4.19
CA GLY A 99 -15.49 9.50 5.47
C GLY A 99 -14.29 9.00 6.26
N ASP A 100 -13.76 7.82 5.96
CA ASP A 100 -12.53 7.33 6.59
C ASP A 100 -11.31 8.10 6.05
N LYS A 101 -10.31 8.28 6.92
CA LYS A 101 -9.16 9.17 6.68
C LYS A 101 -8.43 8.94 5.34
N PHE A 102 -8.27 7.70 4.93
CA PHE A 102 -7.52 7.36 3.71
C PHE A 102 -8.41 6.87 2.57
N TYR A 103 -9.73 7.03 2.71
CA TYR A 103 -10.65 6.68 1.64
C TYR A 103 -10.35 7.48 0.37
N LEU A 104 -10.31 6.77 -0.75
CA LEU A 104 -10.20 7.33 -2.08
C LEU A 104 -11.37 6.81 -2.92
N PRO A 105 -12.19 7.69 -3.52
CA PRO A 105 -13.30 7.22 -4.37
C PRO A 105 -12.79 6.34 -5.52
N PRO A 106 -13.54 5.32 -5.94
CA PRO A 106 -13.10 4.38 -6.97
C PRO A 106 -12.61 5.04 -8.26
N GLU A 107 -13.26 6.10 -8.71
CA GLU A 107 -12.89 6.84 -9.92
C GLU A 107 -11.55 7.59 -9.79
N LYS A 108 -11.03 7.75 -8.58
CA LYS A 108 -9.72 8.39 -8.31
C LYS A 108 -8.60 7.39 -8.04
N ARG A 109 -8.93 6.10 -7.96
CA ARG A 109 -7.92 5.05 -7.74
C ARG A 109 -7.15 4.80 -9.03
N SER A 110 -5.82 4.81 -8.93
CA SER A 110 -4.96 4.43 -10.06
C SER A 110 -4.99 2.92 -10.26
N ARG A 111 -5.02 2.50 -11.52
CA ARG A 111 -4.96 1.09 -11.90
C ARG A 111 -3.84 0.90 -12.92
N ILE A 112 -3.10 -0.18 -12.78
CA ILE A 112 -1.98 -0.48 -13.69
C ILE A 112 -2.48 -1.35 -14.87
N TRP A 113 -3.45 -2.23 -14.62
CA TRP A 113 -4.12 -3.09 -15.62
C TRP A 113 -5.58 -3.34 -15.27
#